data_dcf526211abd3d1d971f523cd1185ca5
#
_entry.id   dcf526211abd3d1d971f523cd1185ca5
#
_cell.length_a   1.000
_cell.length_b   1.000
_cell.length_c   1.000
_cell.angle_alpha   90.00
_cell.angle_beta   90.00
_cell.angle_gamma   90.00
#
_symmetry.space_group_name_H-M   'P 1'
#
loop_
_entity.id
_entity.type
_entity.pdbx_description
1 polymer ?
#
loop_
_entity_poly.entity_id
_entity_poly.type
_entity_poly.pdbx_seq_one_letter_code
_entity_poly.pdbx_strand_id
1 'polypeptide(L)'
;DLMGLILLIVCILIILIFLKDYIRLGGKKTTINKKQKMIVYEVHQNNKRIQQGWITDDQLPFQFGRNAGSGNDVVVVPEGTPADEAASVSRAWFYIQKDALGNYMVYSAELSGDGKKRQSEKKKLVVENGNTWKAMHTVKLQSEVRLKADQFQVILDVENPGES
;
A
#
# COMPACT_ATOMS: atom_id res chain seq x y z
N ASP A 1 -22.72 42.72 -47.51
CA ASP A 1 -22.34 41.73 -48.51
C ASP A 1 -22.47 40.32 -47.94
N LEU A 2 -23.31 39.50 -48.57
CA LEU A 2 -23.59 38.12 -48.08
C LEU A 2 -22.33 37.26 -48.01
N MET A 3 -21.41 37.42 -48.96
CA MET A 3 -20.13 36.72 -49.00
C MET A 3 -19.22 37.13 -47.82
N GLY A 4 -19.20 38.39 -47.47
CA GLY A 4 -18.45 38.88 -46.31
C GLY A 4 -18.99 38.35 -44.99
N LEU A 5 -20.30 38.26 -44.87
CA LEU A 5 -20.98 37.68 -43.69
C LEU A 5 -20.63 36.20 -43.51
N ILE A 6 -20.71 35.41 -44.61
CA ILE A 6 -20.36 33.99 -44.60
C ILE A 6 -18.91 33.77 -44.20
N LEU A 7 -17.98 34.57 -44.76
CA LEU A 7 -16.57 34.50 -44.43
C LEU A 7 -16.32 34.80 -42.94
N LEU A 8 -17.01 35.80 -42.39
CA LEU A 8 -16.92 36.14 -40.97
C LEU A 8 -17.36 35.01 -40.07
N ILE A 9 -18.49 34.36 -40.41
CA ILE A 9 -19.03 33.21 -39.65
C ILE A 9 -18.06 32.04 -39.68
N VAL A 10 -17.48 31.73 -40.84
CA VAL A 10 -16.48 30.66 -40.96
C VAL A 10 -15.23 30.94 -40.14
N CYS A 11 -14.73 32.19 -40.14
CA CYS A 11 -13.59 32.60 -39.32
C CYS A 11 -13.89 32.42 -37.82
N ILE A 12 -15.08 32.82 -37.37
CA ILE A 12 -15.50 32.68 -35.97
C ILE A 12 -15.57 31.20 -35.58
N LEU A 13 -16.11 30.34 -36.43
CA LEU A 13 -16.18 28.89 -36.17
C LEU A 13 -14.79 28.25 -36.07
N ILE A 14 -13.87 28.66 -36.94
CA ILE A 14 -12.48 28.19 -36.90
C ILE A 14 -11.80 28.62 -35.59
N ILE A 15 -11.98 29.88 -35.19
CA ILE A 15 -11.44 30.41 -33.92
C ILE A 15 -12.01 29.64 -32.73
N LEU A 16 -13.31 29.32 -32.71
CA LEU A 16 -13.95 28.56 -31.64
C LEU A 16 -13.42 27.11 -31.54
N ILE A 17 -13.13 26.48 -32.69
CA ILE A 17 -12.54 25.16 -32.74
C ILE A 17 -11.11 25.18 -32.14
N PHE A 18 -10.29 26.12 -32.58
CA PHE A 18 -8.94 26.29 -32.04
C PHE A 18 -8.96 26.68 -30.56
N LEU A 19 -9.90 27.52 -30.13
CA LEU A 19 -10.03 27.89 -28.72
C LEU A 19 -10.43 26.67 -27.86
N LYS A 20 -11.34 25.84 -28.38
CA LYS A 20 -11.74 24.59 -27.72
C LYS A 20 -10.56 23.60 -27.57
N ASP A 21 -9.74 23.48 -28.61
CA ASP A 21 -8.55 22.64 -28.57
C ASP A 21 -7.45 23.25 -27.68
N TYR A 22 -7.29 24.56 -27.69
CA TYR A 22 -6.39 25.26 -26.79
C TYR A 22 -6.79 25.15 -25.32
N ILE A 23 -8.09 25.25 -25.01
CA ILE A 23 -8.63 25.02 -23.66
C ILE A 23 -8.45 23.53 -23.27
N ARG A 24 -8.61 22.62 -24.22
CA ARG A 24 -8.40 21.19 -24.01
C ARG A 24 -6.93 20.82 -23.81
N LEU A 25 -6.02 21.53 -24.47
CA LEU A 25 -4.57 21.38 -24.31
C LEU A 25 -4.04 22.12 -23.08
N GLY A 26 -4.58 23.31 -22.77
CA GLY A 26 -4.27 24.06 -21.54
C GLY A 26 -4.92 23.47 -20.29
N GLY A 27 -5.96 22.67 -20.47
CA GLY A 27 -6.60 21.88 -19.44
C GLY A 27 -5.93 20.53 -19.17
N LYS A 28 -4.71 20.27 -19.65
CA LYS A 28 -3.83 19.39 -18.92
C LYS A 28 -3.61 20.04 -17.57
N LYS A 29 -4.54 19.77 -16.63
CA LYS A 29 -4.19 19.78 -15.23
C LYS A 29 -2.81 19.14 -15.20
N THR A 30 -1.79 19.92 -14.94
CA THR A 30 -0.62 19.41 -14.30
C THR A 30 -1.20 18.61 -13.17
N THR A 31 -1.25 17.30 -13.36
CA THR A 31 -1.44 16.40 -12.25
C THR A 31 -0.28 16.82 -11.36
N ILE A 32 -0.59 17.67 -10.38
CA ILE A 32 0.27 17.81 -9.23
C ILE A 32 0.44 16.34 -8.87
N ASN A 33 1.61 15.78 -9.14
CA ASN A 33 2.00 14.52 -8.59
C ASN A 33 1.81 14.72 -7.09
N LYS A 34 0.61 14.40 -6.59
CA LYS A 34 0.40 14.17 -5.17
C LYS A 34 1.42 13.09 -4.91
N LYS A 35 2.54 13.51 -4.32
CA LYS A 35 3.59 12.60 -3.91
C LYS A 35 2.86 11.48 -3.20
N GLN A 36 2.86 10.32 -3.82
CA GLN A 36 2.05 9.20 -3.39
C GLN A 36 2.61 8.72 -2.06
N LYS A 37 1.78 8.65 -1.03
CA LYS A 37 2.18 8.06 0.25
C LYS A 37 2.70 6.65 0.00
N MET A 38 3.77 6.29 0.64
CA MET A 38 4.35 4.97 0.60
C MET A 38 4.39 4.37 2.00
N ILE A 39 4.23 3.07 2.08
CA ILE A 39 4.50 2.33 3.30
C ILE A 39 5.90 1.74 3.18
N VAL A 40 6.75 2.05 4.12
CA VAL A 40 8.08 1.46 4.24
C VAL A 40 8.01 0.31 5.22
N TYR A 41 8.64 -0.81 4.89
CA TYR A 41 8.72 -1.95 5.79
C TYR A 41 10.16 -2.41 6.00
N GLU A 42 10.41 -2.91 7.17
CA GLU A 42 11.61 -3.64 7.53
C GLU A 42 11.25 -4.98 8.16
N VAL A 43 11.94 -6.03 7.77
CA VAL A 43 11.84 -7.35 8.40
C VAL A 43 13.10 -7.57 9.23
N HIS A 44 12.92 -7.91 10.49
CA HIS A 44 14.00 -8.18 11.45
C HIS A 44 13.93 -9.61 11.95
N GLN A 45 15.07 -10.23 12.10
CA GLN A 45 15.26 -11.51 12.78
C GLN A 45 16.30 -11.34 13.87
N ASN A 46 15.96 -11.69 15.11
CA ASN A 46 16.85 -11.49 16.27
C ASN A 46 17.39 -10.05 16.37
N ASN A 47 16.51 -9.06 16.18
CA ASN A 47 16.81 -7.63 16.19
C ASN A 47 17.76 -7.15 15.07
N LYS A 48 18.05 -7.98 14.09
CA LYS A 48 18.84 -7.61 12.92
C LYS A 48 17.94 -7.50 11.71
N ARG A 49 18.02 -6.38 10.99
CA ARG A 49 17.31 -6.19 9.73
C ARG A 49 17.83 -7.17 8.67
N ILE A 50 16.92 -7.97 8.10
CA ILE A 50 17.22 -8.96 7.06
C ILE A 50 16.61 -8.59 5.71
N GLN A 51 15.58 -7.74 5.69
CA GLN A 51 14.90 -7.30 4.48
C GLN A 51 14.30 -5.92 4.70
N GLN A 52 14.19 -5.14 3.64
CA GLN A 52 13.47 -3.87 3.63
C GLN A 52 12.87 -3.61 2.26
N GLY A 53 11.84 -2.79 2.20
CA GLY A 53 11.20 -2.37 0.97
C GLY A 53 10.13 -1.32 1.22
N TRP A 54 9.39 -1.03 0.18
CA TRP A 54 8.28 -0.08 0.23
C TRP A 54 7.10 -0.61 -0.57
N ILE A 55 5.91 -0.15 -0.20
CA ILE A 55 4.64 -0.57 -0.75
C ILE A 55 3.90 0.67 -1.22
N THR A 56 3.45 0.67 -2.46
CA THR A 56 2.61 1.71 -3.05
C THR A 56 1.14 1.30 -3.02
N ASP A 57 0.22 2.25 -3.14
CA ASP A 57 -1.22 2.02 -3.04
C ASP A 57 -1.76 1.01 -4.05
N ASP A 58 -1.17 0.98 -5.25
CA ASP A 58 -1.53 0.05 -6.33
C ASP A 58 -1.16 -1.41 -6.03
N GLN A 59 -0.28 -1.65 -5.06
CA GLN A 59 0.10 -3.00 -4.62
C GLN A 59 -0.82 -3.56 -3.52
N LEU A 60 -1.70 -2.72 -2.94
CA LEU A 60 -2.63 -3.17 -1.90
C LEU A 60 -3.79 -4.02 -2.49
N PRO A 61 -4.29 -5.03 -1.78
CA PRO A 61 -3.84 -5.55 -0.49
C PRO A 61 -2.49 -6.27 -0.58
N PHE A 62 -1.61 -6.06 0.40
CA PHE A 62 -0.23 -6.55 0.43
C PHE A 62 0.00 -7.42 1.66
N GLN A 63 0.41 -8.67 1.48
CA GLN A 63 0.45 -9.68 2.53
C GLN A 63 1.87 -10.13 2.88
N PHE A 64 2.09 -10.30 4.16
CA PHE A 64 3.31 -10.84 4.76
C PHE A 64 3.01 -12.21 5.38
N GLY A 65 3.94 -13.13 5.24
CA GLY A 65 3.82 -14.43 5.86
C GLY A 65 5.07 -15.28 5.74
N ARG A 66 4.93 -16.54 6.13
CA ARG A 66 6.08 -17.45 6.28
C ARG A 66 6.69 -17.90 4.97
N ASN A 67 5.89 -18.18 3.96
CA ASN A 67 6.36 -18.80 2.72
C ASN A 67 5.68 -18.23 1.47
N ALA A 68 6.31 -18.42 0.31
CA ALA A 68 5.81 -17.92 -0.97
C ALA A 68 4.50 -18.59 -1.43
N GLY A 69 4.28 -19.87 -1.08
CA GLY A 69 3.14 -20.66 -1.56
C GLY A 69 1.77 -20.28 -0.96
N SER A 70 1.73 -19.30 -0.06
CA SER A 70 0.52 -18.91 0.67
C SER A 70 -0.01 -17.53 0.24
N GLY A 71 0.35 -17.06 -0.95
CA GLY A 71 -0.09 -15.77 -1.48
C GLY A 71 0.55 -14.56 -0.80
N ASN A 72 1.70 -14.73 -0.16
CA ASN A 72 2.44 -13.66 0.45
C ASN A 72 3.22 -12.86 -0.59
N ASP A 73 3.16 -11.54 -0.48
CA ASP A 73 3.96 -10.62 -1.29
C ASP A 73 5.36 -10.45 -0.70
N VAL A 74 5.48 -10.59 0.61
CA VAL A 74 6.76 -10.65 1.34
C VAL A 74 6.84 -11.94 2.14
N VAL A 75 7.90 -12.68 1.93
CA VAL A 75 8.28 -13.86 2.72
C VAL A 75 9.17 -13.39 3.86
N VAL A 76 8.67 -13.48 5.09
CA VAL A 76 9.34 -12.97 6.29
C VAL A 76 10.49 -13.88 6.72
N VAL A 77 10.30 -15.20 6.56
CA VAL A 77 11.24 -16.21 7.02
C VAL A 77 12.27 -16.51 5.94
N PRO A 78 13.57 -16.33 6.20
CA PRO A 78 14.60 -16.66 5.23
C PRO A 78 14.61 -18.15 4.86
N GLU A 79 14.99 -18.45 3.63
CA GLU A 79 15.20 -19.81 3.17
C GLU A 79 16.30 -20.49 4.03
N GLY A 80 16.06 -21.76 4.37
CA GLY A 80 16.97 -22.52 5.22
C GLY A 80 16.76 -22.32 6.73
N THR A 81 15.78 -21.51 7.16
CA THR A 81 15.41 -21.41 8.57
C THR A 81 14.85 -22.73 9.08
N PRO A 82 15.27 -23.23 10.26
CA PRO A 82 14.73 -24.44 10.84
C PRO A 82 13.20 -24.39 10.98
N ALA A 83 12.52 -25.52 10.74
CA ALA A 83 11.07 -25.58 10.68
C ALA A 83 10.36 -25.15 11.98
N ASP A 84 10.94 -25.44 13.13
CA ASP A 84 10.44 -25.02 14.44
C ASP A 84 10.52 -23.50 14.64
N GLU A 85 11.58 -22.87 14.21
CA GLU A 85 11.73 -21.40 14.23
C GLU A 85 10.80 -20.74 13.21
N ALA A 86 10.71 -21.28 12.00
CA ALA A 86 9.84 -20.78 10.95
C ALA A 86 8.35 -20.86 11.34
N ALA A 87 7.96 -21.85 12.14
CA ALA A 87 6.58 -22.09 12.56
C ALA A 87 6.00 -20.97 13.43
N SER A 88 6.85 -20.13 14.03
CA SER A 88 6.42 -18.95 14.81
C SER A 88 5.70 -17.91 13.93
N VAL A 89 6.04 -17.85 12.65
CA VAL A 89 5.36 -16.99 11.67
C VAL A 89 4.27 -17.80 10.96
N SER A 90 3.04 -17.30 10.98
CA SER A 90 1.92 -17.94 10.25
C SER A 90 2.17 -17.94 8.73
N ARG A 91 1.68 -18.95 8.03
CA ARG A 91 1.76 -19.02 6.56
C ARG A 91 1.20 -17.77 5.90
N ALA A 92 0.03 -17.29 6.34
CA ALA A 92 -0.49 -15.97 6.11
C ALA A 92 -0.50 -15.24 7.45
N TRP A 93 0.31 -14.21 7.62
CA TRP A 93 0.46 -13.53 8.91
C TRP A 93 -0.42 -12.30 9.02
N PHE A 94 -0.17 -11.30 8.18
CA PHE A 94 -0.99 -10.10 8.12
C PHE A 94 -0.98 -9.51 6.70
N TYR A 95 -1.95 -8.66 6.41
CA TYR A 95 -1.98 -7.88 5.18
C TYR A 95 -2.34 -6.43 5.46
N ILE A 96 -1.94 -5.56 4.55
CA ILE A 96 -2.22 -4.13 4.60
C ILE A 96 -3.23 -3.81 3.51
N GLN A 97 -4.25 -3.05 3.87
CA GLN A 97 -5.28 -2.55 2.97
C GLN A 97 -5.77 -1.18 3.44
N LYS A 98 -6.28 -0.39 2.53
CA LYS A 98 -7.04 0.82 2.87
C LYS A 98 -8.47 0.46 3.27
N ASP A 99 -8.97 1.14 4.30
CA ASP A 99 -10.38 1.09 4.66
C ASP A 99 -11.22 2.02 3.75
N ALA A 100 -12.53 2.07 3.98
CA ALA A 100 -13.46 2.91 3.22
C ALA A 100 -13.17 4.42 3.34
N LEU A 101 -12.47 4.84 4.40
CA LEU A 101 -12.07 6.23 4.66
C LEU A 101 -10.68 6.56 4.10
N GLY A 102 -10.01 5.61 3.46
CA GLY A 102 -8.67 5.78 2.92
C GLY A 102 -7.53 5.65 3.94
N ASN A 103 -7.80 5.14 5.15
CA ASN A 103 -6.78 4.85 6.14
C ASN A 103 -6.08 3.53 5.82
N TYR A 104 -4.77 3.48 6.02
CA TYR A 104 -4.03 2.23 5.98
C TYR A 104 -4.31 1.41 7.24
N MET A 105 -4.74 0.17 7.03
CA MET A 105 -5.06 -0.77 8.09
C MET A 105 -4.22 -2.02 7.94
N VAL A 106 -3.77 -2.56 9.06
CA VAL A 106 -3.08 -3.85 9.15
C VAL A 106 -4.05 -4.85 9.76
N TYR A 107 -4.34 -5.91 9.01
CA TYR A 107 -5.28 -6.96 9.42
C TYR A 107 -4.54 -8.28 9.63
N SER A 108 -4.91 -9.02 10.66
CA SER A 108 -4.47 -10.42 10.77
C SER A 108 -5.01 -11.22 9.59
N ALA A 109 -4.15 -12.00 8.93
CA ALA A 109 -4.51 -12.70 7.71
C ALA A 109 -4.94 -14.14 7.98
N GLU A 110 -5.93 -14.60 7.20
CA GLU A 110 -6.33 -15.98 7.11
C GLU A 110 -5.79 -16.62 5.84
N LEU A 111 -5.33 -17.86 5.94
CA LEU A 111 -4.91 -18.62 4.77
C LEU A 111 -6.15 -18.90 3.90
N SER A 112 -6.10 -18.46 2.66
CA SER A 112 -7.17 -18.59 1.69
C SER A 112 -6.72 -19.39 0.46
N GLY A 113 -7.51 -20.40 0.08
CA GLY A 113 -7.23 -21.22 -1.11
C GLY A 113 -7.53 -20.53 -2.44
N ASP A 114 -8.25 -19.41 -2.44
CA ASP A 114 -8.65 -18.66 -3.63
C ASP A 114 -7.74 -17.46 -3.95
N GLY A 115 -6.67 -17.28 -3.18
CA GLY A 115 -5.71 -16.20 -3.34
C GLY A 115 -6.20 -14.82 -2.86
N LYS A 116 -7.42 -14.70 -2.37
CA LYS A 116 -7.94 -13.44 -1.82
C LYS A 116 -7.40 -13.20 -0.42
N LYS A 117 -7.03 -11.96 -0.14
CA LYS A 117 -6.63 -11.56 1.21
C LYS A 117 -7.87 -11.46 2.09
N ARG A 118 -7.87 -12.16 3.21
CA ARG A 118 -8.99 -12.17 4.16
C ARG A 118 -8.51 -12.00 5.57
N GLN A 119 -9.28 -11.24 6.36
CA GLN A 119 -9.02 -11.07 7.77
C GLN A 119 -9.34 -12.36 8.54
N SER A 120 -8.43 -12.75 9.44
CA SER A 120 -8.69 -13.83 10.39
C SER A 120 -9.50 -13.32 11.56
N GLU A 121 -10.59 -14.02 11.88
CA GLU A 121 -11.38 -13.77 13.09
C GLU A 121 -10.75 -14.40 14.34
N LYS A 122 -9.92 -15.42 14.16
CA LYS A 122 -9.35 -16.23 15.24
C LYS A 122 -7.96 -15.77 15.67
N LYS A 123 -7.13 -15.33 14.69
CA LYS A 123 -5.74 -14.94 14.93
C LYS A 123 -5.64 -13.48 15.31
N LYS A 124 -4.79 -13.19 16.27
CA LYS A 124 -4.43 -11.83 16.67
C LYS A 124 -2.99 -11.53 16.31
N LEU A 125 -2.73 -10.28 15.98
CA LEU A 125 -1.40 -9.76 15.80
C LEU A 125 -0.83 -9.36 17.15
N VAL A 126 0.46 -9.58 17.36
CA VAL A 126 1.18 -9.06 18.52
C VAL A 126 1.84 -7.76 18.10
N VAL A 127 1.38 -6.65 18.63
CA VAL A 127 1.73 -5.29 18.24
C VAL A 127 2.36 -4.56 19.43
N GLU A 128 3.43 -3.82 19.19
CA GLU A 128 4.03 -2.96 20.20
C GLU A 128 3.11 -1.74 20.48
N ASN A 129 2.78 -1.57 21.75
CA ASN A 129 2.03 -0.43 22.24
C ASN A 129 2.79 0.21 23.42
N GLY A 130 3.54 1.26 23.14
CA GLY A 130 4.48 1.82 24.10
C GLY A 130 5.60 0.84 24.43
N ASN A 131 5.73 0.46 25.72
CA ASN A 131 6.75 -0.49 26.19
C ASN A 131 6.24 -1.93 26.32
N THR A 132 5.01 -2.21 25.85
CA THR A 132 4.38 -3.53 25.98
C THR A 132 3.90 -4.05 24.64
N TRP A 133 3.80 -5.39 24.55
CA TRP A 133 3.22 -6.06 23.41
C TRP A 133 1.75 -6.40 23.67
N LYS A 134 0.88 -6.07 22.73
CA LYS A 134 -0.56 -6.26 22.83
C LYS A 134 -1.08 -7.10 21.66
N ALA A 135 -2.04 -8.00 21.95
CA ALA A 135 -2.72 -8.78 20.93
C ALA A 135 -3.90 -7.99 20.35
N MET A 136 -3.93 -7.81 19.02
CA MET A 136 -4.95 -7.05 18.30
C MET A 136 -5.31 -7.73 16.98
N HIS A 137 -6.58 -7.66 16.55
CA HIS A 137 -7.01 -8.15 15.23
C HIS A 137 -6.67 -7.19 14.11
N THR A 138 -6.66 -5.90 14.41
CA THR A 138 -6.53 -4.82 13.45
C THR A 138 -5.74 -3.68 14.07
N VAL A 139 -4.88 -3.06 13.29
CA VAL A 139 -4.11 -1.89 13.69
C VAL A 139 -4.21 -0.82 12.62
N LYS A 140 -4.46 0.42 13.01
CA LYS A 140 -4.39 1.56 12.11
C LYS A 140 -2.93 2.00 11.95
N LEU A 141 -2.48 2.06 10.70
CA LEU A 141 -1.13 2.49 10.36
C LEU A 141 -1.11 4.01 10.15
N GLN A 142 -0.87 4.76 11.22
CA GLN A 142 -0.74 6.23 11.19
C GLN A 142 0.70 6.68 11.37
N SER A 143 1.45 5.92 12.17
CA SER A 143 2.86 6.10 12.49
C SER A 143 3.54 4.73 12.47
N GLU A 144 4.76 4.64 12.98
CA GLU A 144 5.47 3.36 13.08
C GLU A 144 4.65 2.33 13.86
N VAL A 145 4.45 1.17 13.25
CA VAL A 145 3.82 -0.02 13.85
C VAL A 145 4.81 -1.16 13.81
N ARG A 146 5.00 -1.84 14.94
CA ARG A 146 5.86 -3.01 15.07
C ARG A 146 5.03 -4.23 15.38
N LEU A 147 5.21 -5.28 14.57
CA LEU A 147 4.57 -6.57 14.72
C LEU A 147 5.62 -7.61 15.07
N LYS A 148 5.27 -8.56 15.94
CA LYS A 148 6.19 -9.58 16.42
C LYS A 148 5.62 -10.99 16.25
N ALA A 149 6.47 -11.90 15.82
CA ALA A 149 6.26 -13.36 15.84
C ALA A 149 7.55 -14.03 16.28
N ASP A 150 7.68 -14.27 17.59
CA ASP A 150 8.88 -14.80 18.23
C ASP A 150 10.13 -13.97 17.87
N GLN A 151 11.12 -14.56 17.22
CA GLN A 151 12.36 -13.87 16.82
C GLN A 151 12.19 -12.90 15.63
N PHE A 152 11.06 -12.96 14.93
CA PHE A 152 10.77 -12.14 13.77
C PHE A 152 9.96 -10.90 14.16
N GLN A 153 10.32 -9.78 13.59
CA GLN A 153 9.58 -8.51 13.69
C GLN A 153 9.42 -7.90 12.31
N VAL A 154 8.31 -7.26 12.09
CA VAL A 154 8.09 -6.37 10.93
C VAL A 154 7.76 -4.99 11.44
N ILE A 155 8.49 -4.01 10.95
CA ILE A 155 8.29 -2.60 11.25
C ILE A 155 7.68 -1.95 10.01
N LEU A 156 6.56 -1.30 10.19
CA LEU A 156 5.82 -0.58 9.15
C LEU A 156 5.78 0.90 9.49
N ASP A 157 6.02 1.75 8.52
CA ASP A 157 5.88 3.19 8.67
C ASP A 157 5.29 3.82 7.40
N VAL A 158 4.55 4.91 7.54
CA VAL A 158 4.00 5.66 6.42
C VAL A 158 4.89 6.85 6.13
N GLU A 159 5.52 6.86 4.96
CA GLU A 159 6.29 8.00 4.49
C GLU A 159 5.43 8.93 3.61
N ASN A 160 5.45 10.21 3.97
CA ASN A 160 4.96 11.27 3.13
C ASN A 160 6.13 11.81 2.29
N PRO A 161 6.21 11.52 0.98
CA PRO A 161 7.31 12.04 0.18
C PRO A 161 7.21 13.57 0.14
N GLY A 162 8.13 14.26 0.84
CA GLY A 162 8.25 15.72 0.91
C GLY A 162 8.41 16.31 2.30
N GLU A 163 8.35 15.51 3.34
CA GLU A 163 8.74 15.88 4.71
C GLU A 163 10.10 15.24 5.01
N SER A 164 11.15 15.79 4.44
CA SER A 164 12.54 15.49 4.84
C SER A 164 13.25 16.79 5.14
#